data_3e2d59a46ae15b70bbff3e11b97ccda1
#
_entry.id   3e2d59a46ae15b70bbff3e11b97ccda1
#
_cell.length_a   1.000
_cell.length_b   1.000
_cell.length_c   1.000
_cell.angle_alpha   90.00
_cell.angle_beta   90.00
_cell.angle_gamma   90.00
#
_symmetry.space_group_name_H-M   'P 1'
#
loop_
_entity.id
_entity.type
_entity.pdbx_description
1 polymer ?
#
loop_
_entity_poly.entity_id
_entity_poly.type
_entity_poly.pdbx_seq_one_letter_code
_entity_poly.pdbx_strand_id
1 'polypeptide(L)'
;MGNSHTTASSTADDTTAAADPANLQEYNSVAIPPGGIITILSIDGGGIRGIIPGTIVAYLEEQLQALDGPDARVADYFDVIAGTSTGGLMTTMLAAPDKNKRPLYAGKDLVPFYKEHGPKIFPSAGIFETVRDTTRLLSGPKYDGKYLHQLLKNLLGDTRLGQTLTYVVIPTFDIKTFQPTIFNTCDDSPEKNAKLYDICIGTSAAPTYLPGHYFETTDANGTKVEYNLVDGGVAANNPTLVAISTVTQRMVTKDPKFLLDNTSKQPIGCHRFLILSIGTGTAKYGSKYTAKQAAGWGVLGWLSQGDGNPLIDVFSDASSDMVDYHIATIFQALNVGDNYLRIQEENLRGTASSVDISTKENLNALEQVGKNLLKKAVSKLNLFTGQYEPIEGAGTNQDALKRFAKLLSEERKRRITVSAAGGQ
;
A
#
# COMPACT_ATOMS: atom_id res chain seq x y z
N MET A 1 28.29 -51.88 43.23
CA MET A 1 28.49 -51.79 41.81
C MET A 1 27.24 -51.10 41.22
N GLY A 2 27.27 -49.82 41.03
CA GLY A 2 26.14 -49.05 40.49
C GLY A 2 26.71 -47.96 39.66
N ASN A 3 26.44 -47.97 38.35
CA ASN A 3 26.81 -46.92 37.42
C ASN A 3 25.70 -45.86 37.36
N SER A 4 26.06 -44.67 37.74
CA SER A 4 25.26 -43.46 37.51
C SER A 4 25.56 -42.90 36.12
N HIS A 5 24.56 -42.87 35.26
CA HIS A 5 24.60 -42.10 34.01
C HIS A 5 24.00 -40.71 34.25
N THR A 6 24.84 -39.71 34.25
CA THR A 6 24.47 -38.30 34.18
C THR A 6 24.17 -37.94 32.75
N THR A 7 22.93 -37.57 32.45
CA THR A 7 22.53 -36.93 31.20
C THR A 7 22.72 -35.43 31.33
N ALA A 8 23.64 -34.85 30.58
CA ALA A 8 23.80 -33.42 30.46
C ALA A 8 22.70 -32.86 29.52
N SER A 9 21.85 -32.00 30.07
CA SER A 9 20.92 -31.20 29.31
C SER A 9 21.67 -29.95 28.77
N SER A 10 21.85 -29.86 27.49
CA SER A 10 22.31 -28.64 26.84
C SER A 10 21.14 -27.64 26.77
N THR A 11 21.16 -26.64 27.64
CA THR A 11 20.34 -25.43 27.48
C THR A 11 20.97 -24.59 26.39
N ALA A 12 20.31 -24.50 25.25
CA ALA A 12 20.63 -23.51 24.22
C ALA A 12 20.21 -22.14 24.77
N ASP A 13 21.19 -21.31 25.04
CA ASP A 13 21.03 -19.88 25.38
C ASP A 13 20.58 -19.14 24.13
N ASP A 14 19.28 -18.92 24.02
CA ASP A 14 18.69 -18.03 23.01
C ASP A 14 18.78 -16.58 23.52
N THR A 15 20.00 -16.04 23.52
CA THR A 15 20.22 -14.61 23.74
C THR A 15 19.73 -13.86 22.52
N THR A 16 18.46 -13.44 22.55
CA THR A 16 17.94 -12.41 21.65
C THR A 16 18.74 -11.14 21.90
N ALA A 17 19.72 -10.88 21.04
CA ALA A 17 20.46 -9.62 21.03
C ALA A 17 19.43 -8.49 20.82
N ALA A 18 19.29 -7.64 21.83
CA ALA A 18 18.57 -6.38 21.71
C ALA A 18 19.21 -5.60 20.53
N ALA A 19 18.39 -5.20 19.57
CA ALA A 19 18.86 -4.42 18.44
C ALA A 19 19.48 -3.13 18.95
N ASP A 20 20.74 -2.90 18.58
CA ASP A 20 21.48 -1.69 18.91
C ASP A 20 20.73 -0.46 18.34
N PRO A 21 20.26 0.49 19.17
CA PRO A 21 19.55 1.68 18.69
C PRO A 21 20.43 2.58 17.79
N ALA A 22 21.76 2.39 17.78
CA ALA A 22 22.68 3.12 16.89
C ALA A 22 22.61 2.68 15.43
N ASN A 23 21.87 1.65 15.06
CA ASN A 23 21.75 1.11 13.70
C ASN A 23 20.44 1.51 13.00
N LEU A 24 19.77 2.55 13.46
CA LEU A 24 18.73 3.23 12.69
C LEU A 24 19.41 3.90 11.49
N GLN A 25 19.28 3.27 10.34
CA GLN A 25 19.88 3.74 9.10
C GLN A 25 19.36 5.15 8.81
N GLU A 26 20.26 6.13 8.67
CA GLU A 26 19.87 7.43 8.13
C GLU A 26 19.15 7.19 6.80
N TYR A 27 17.87 7.51 6.77
CA TYR A 27 17.09 7.46 5.53
C TYR A 27 17.82 8.32 4.49
N ASN A 28 18.07 7.78 3.31
CA ASN A 28 18.62 8.52 2.18
C ASN A 28 17.65 9.60 1.64
N SER A 29 16.56 9.89 2.34
CA SER A 29 15.71 11.01 2.04
C SER A 29 16.48 12.29 2.38
N VAL A 30 16.93 13.00 1.36
CA VAL A 30 17.46 14.35 1.50
C VAL A 30 16.40 15.16 2.27
N ALA A 31 16.76 15.74 3.39
CA ALA A 31 15.83 16.52 4.23
C ALA A 31 15.03 17.49 3.36
N ILE A 32 13.74 17.62 3.62
CA ILE A 32 12.87 18.52 2.85
C ILE A 32 13.27 19.94 3.22
N PRO A 33 13.93 20.70 2.31
CA PRO A 33 14.40 22.03 2.64
C PRO A 33 13.22 22.99 2.81
N PRO A 34 13.44 24.14 3.50
CA PRO A 34 12.43 25.17 3.63
C PRO A 34 11.77 25.50 2.29
N GLY A 35 10.43 25.55 2.24
CA GLY A 35 9.68 25.77 1.00
C GLY A 35 9.54 24.53 0.11
N GLY A 36 10.12 23.38 0.46
CA GLY A 36 10.00 22.14 -0.33
C GLY A 36 8.62 21.52 -0.35
N ILE A 37 8.39 20.65 -1.33
CA ILE A 37 7.15 19.91 -1.52
C ILE A 37 7.33 18.52 -0.90
N ILE A 38 6.31 18.02 -0.22
CA ILE A 38 6.27 16.66 0.31
C ILE A 38 5.59 15.77 -0.74
N THR A 39 6.28 14.73 -1.17
CA THR A 39 5.83 13.86 -2.25
C THR A 39 5.29 12.54 -1.68
N ILE A 40 4.05 12.21 -2.06
CA ILE A 40 3.36 11.00 -1.57
C ILE A 40 2.91 10.15 -2.75
N LEU A 41 3.26 8.86 -2.74
CA LEU A 41 2.65 7.81 -3.56
C LEU A 41 1.70 7.00 -2.68
N SER A 42 0.45 6.86 -3.11
CA SER A 42 -0.56 6.06 -2.42
C SER A 42 -1.11 4.99 -3.35
N ILE A 43 -1.19 3.74 -2.88
CA ILE A 43 -1.63 2.59 -3.67
C ILE A 43 -2.74 1.86 -2.91
N ASP A 44 -3.92 1.76 -3.52
CA ASP A 44 -5.09 1.13 -2.92
C ASP A 44 -4.94 -0.39 -2.74
N GLY A 45 -5.77 -0.95 -1.85
CA GLY A 45 -6.00 -2.38 -1.74
C GLY A 45 -6.83 -2.94 -2.91
N GLY A 46 -6.74 -4.25 -3.15
CA GLY A 46 -7.54 -4.89 -4.20
C GLY A 46 -7.04 -6.24 -4.71
N GLY A 47 -6.23 -6.96 -3.95
CA GLY A 47 -5.78 -8.33 -4.27
C GLY A 47 -5.07 -8.41 -5.61
N ILE A 48 -5.48 -9.32 -6.49
CA ILE A 48 -4.85 -9.53 -7.80
C ILE A 48 -4.98 -8.31 -8.74
N ARG A 49 -5.94 -7.42 -8.51
CA ARG A 49 -6.11 -6.18 -9.25
C ARG A 49 -4.93 -5.21 -9.08
N GLY A 50 -4.00 -5.49 -8.15
CA GLY A 50 -2.72 -4.81 -8.02
C GLY A 50 -1.90 -4.73 -9.31
N ILE A 51 -2.16 -5.58 -10.31
CA ILE A 51 -1.55 -5.49 -11.64
C ILE A 51 -1.85 -4.12 -12.31
N ILE A 52 -3.01 -3.52 -12.05
CA ILE A 52 -3.39 -2.20 -12.60
C ILE A 52 -2.44 -1.10 -12.09
N PRO A 53 -2.32 -0.84 -10.76
CA PRO A 53 -1.36 0.13 -10.25
C PRO A 53 0.09 -0.26 -10.55
N GLY A 54 0.45 -1.55 -10.56
CA GLY A 54 1.79 -2.01 -10.96
C GLY A 54 2.16 -1.56 -12.38
N THR A 55 1.21 -1.60 -13.33
CA THR A 55 1.40 -1.09 -14.70
C THR A 55 1.63 0.43 -14.73
N ILE A 56 0.92 1.16 -13.89
CA ILE A 56 1.01 2.64 -13.81
C ILE A 56 2.33 3.06 -13.16
N VAL A 57 2.73 2.39 -12.07
CA VAL A 57 4.01 2.62 -11.37
C VAL A 57 5.19 2.31 -12.29
N ALA A 58 5.12 1.23 -13.06
CA ALA A 58 6.15 0.89 -14.06
C ALA A 58 6.31 2.01 -15.09
N TYR A 59 5.21 2.55 -15.60
CA TYR A 59 5.25 3.67 -16.54
C TYR A 59 5.83 4.95 -15.89
N LEU A 60 5.44 5.28 -14.66
CA LEU A 60 6.01 6.43 -13.93
C LEU A 60 7.53 6.28 -13.78
N GLU A 61 8.01 5.11 -13.33
CA GLU A 61 9.44 4.87 -13.15
C GLU A 61 10.21 4.97 -14.49
N GLU A 62 9.63 4.50 -15.60
CA GLU A 62 10.19 4.68 -16.93
C GLU A 62 10.37 6.17 -17.28
N GLN A 63 9.38 7.02 -16.94
CA GLN A 63 9.50 8.47 -17.17
C GLN A 63 10.59 9.10 -16.27
N LEU A 64 10.71 8.67 -15.02
CA LEU A 64 11.78 9.12 -14.12
C LEU A 64 13.17 8.69 -14.62
N GLN A 65 13.29 7.46 -15.14
CA GLN A 65 14.52 6.97 -15.76
C GLN A 65 14.88 7.75 -17.02
N ALA A 66 13.92 8.16 -17.80
CA ALA A 66 14.17 9.02 -18.99
C ALA A 66 14.70 10.40 -18.61
N LEU A 67 14.37 10.92 -17.43
CA LEU A 67 14.82 12.23 -16.93
C LEU A 67 16.16 12.20 -16.21
N ASP A 68 16.40 11.16 -15.41
CA ASP A 68 17.47 11.13 -14.41
C ASP A 68 18.38 9.89 -14.51
N GLY A 69 18.19 9.06 -15.54
CA GLY A 69 19.03 7.91 -15.83
C GLY A 69 18.45 6.56 -15.39
N PRO A 70 18.98 5.43 -15.88
CA PRO A 70 18.39 4.09 -15.77
C PRO A 70 18.34 3.56 -14.34
N ASP A 71 19.14 4.11 -13.45
CA ASP A 71 19.19 3.70 -12.04
C ASP A 71 18.12 4.38 -11.16
N ALA A 72 17.36 5.33 -11.71
CA ALA A 72 16.26 5.98 -11.00
C ALA A 72 15.18 4.98 -10.56
N ARG A 73 14.76 5.07 -9.30
CA ARG A 73 13.72 4.23 -8.70
C ARG A 73 12.67 5.09 -8.02
N VAL A 74 11.45 4.59 -7.93
CA VAL A 74 10.32 5.31 -7.30
C VAL A 74 10.68 5.82 -5.90
N ALA A 75 11.34 5.01 -5.07
CA ALA A 75 11.76 5.40 -3.74
C ALA A 75 12.76 6.56 -3.68
N ASP A 76 13.42 6.90 -4.79
CA ASP A 76 14.34 8.05 -4.84
C ASP A 76 13.61 9.40 -4.92
N TYR A 77 12.28 9.39 -5.16
CA TYR A 77 11.49 10.58 -5.47
C TYR A 77 10.33 10.83 -4.52
N PHE A 78 9.81 9.79 -3.87
CA PHE A 78 8.70 9.94 -2.94
C PHE A 78 9.20 9.93 -1.50
N ASP A 79 8.79 10.95 -0.74
CA ASP A 79 9.06 11.02 0.70
C ASP A 79 8.28 9.96 1.45
N VAL A 80 7.07 9.67 0.99
CA VAL A 80 6.19 8.67 1.59
C VAL A 80 5.59 7.78 0.51
N ILE A 81 5.68 6.48 0.70
CA ILE A 81 4.91 5.49 -0.08
C ILE A 81 3.91 4.83 0.86
N ALA A 82 2.63 4.97 0.56
CA ALA A 82 1.55 4.37 1.33
C ALA A 82 0.85 3.27 0.55
N GLY A 83 0.46 2.21 1.20
CA GLY A 83 -0.26 1.11 0.54
C GLY A 83 -1.03 0.24 1.50
N THR A 84 -2.20 -0.22 1.07
CA THR A 84 -3.06 -1.15 1.80
C THR A 84 -3.13 -2.48 1.08
N SER A 85 -3.09 -3.61 1.82
CA SER A 85 -3.24 -4.93 1.21
C SER A 85 -2.22 -5.15 0.08
N THR A 86 -2.67 -5.42 -1.13
CA THR A 86 -1.81 -5.50 -2.33
C THR A 86 -0.96 -4.22 -2.53
N GLY A 87 -1.49 -3.03 -2.21
CA GLY A 87 -0.73 -1.78 -2.21
C GLY A 87 0.37 -1.77 -1.16
N GLY A 88 0.14 -2.37 0.02
CA GLY A 88 1.15 -2.56 1.07
C GLY A 88 2.29 -3.47 0.63
N LEU A 89 1.98 -4.54 -0.11
CA LEU A 89 3.01 -5.39 -0.75
C LEU A 89 3.85 -4.58 -1.73
N MET A 90 3.23 -3.79 -2.62
CA MET A 90 3.96 -2.93 -3.55
C MET A 90 4.80 -1.87 -2.84
N THR A 91 4.24 -1.21 -1.82
CA THR A 91 4.97 -0.27 -0.98
C THR A 91 6.24 -0.89 -0.43
N THR A 92 6.15 -2.10 0.10
CA THR A 92 7.29 -2.85 0.63
C THR A 92 8.28 -3.23 -0.47
N MET A 93 7.79 -3.71 -1.62
CA MET A 93 8.66 -4.06 -2.77
C MET A 93 9.46 -2.86 -3.29
N LEU A 94 8.84 -1.67 -3.31
CA LEU A 94 9.44 -0.43 -3.78
C LEU A 94 10.33 0.25 -2.75
N ALA A 95 10.16 -0.02 -1.45
CA ALA A 95 10.84 0.69 -0.37
C ALA A 95 11.81 -0.18 0.45
N ALA A 96 11.64 -1.51 0.49
CA ALA A 96 12.57 -2.39 1.21
C ALA A 96 13.93 -2.44 0.49
N PRO A 97 15.06 -2.40 1.23
CA PRO A 97 16.39 -2.45 0.63
C PRO A 97 16.76 -3.86 0.19
N ASP A 98 17.44 -3.96 -0.94
CA ASP A 98 18.24 -5.12 -1.34
C ASP A 98 19.64 -5.08 -0.66
N LYS A 99 20.48 -6.07 -0.97
CA LYS A 99 21.87 -6.13 -0.48
C LYS A 99 22.76 -4.95 -0.88
N ASN A 100 22.37 -4.20 -1.91
CA ASN A 100 23.08 -3.02 -2.42
C ASN A 100 22.45 -1.72 -1.89
N LYS A 101 21.50 -1.79 -0.95
CA LYS A 101 20.72 -0.65 -0.44
C LYS A 101 19.92 0.07 -1.53
N ARG A 102 19.45 -0.69 -2.52
CA ARG A 102 18.50 -0.21 -3.53
C ARG A 102 17.14 -0.89 -3.33
N PRO A 103 16.05 -0.33 -3.88
CA PRO A 103 14.74 -0.96 -3.79
C PRO A 103 14.78 -2.41 -4.27
N LEU A 104 14.11 -3.29 -3.52
CA LEU A 104 14.06 -4.72 -3.77
C LEU A 104 13.49 -5.03 -5.15
N TYR A 105 12.53 -4.21 -5.63
CA TYR A 105 11.95 -4.28 -6.96
C TYR A 105 11.96 -2.92 -7.66
N ALA A 106 12.21 -2.93 -8.96
CA ALA A 106 11.89 -1.79 -9.81
C ALA A 106 10.40 -1.81 -10.18
N GLY A 107 9.84 -0.68 -10.57
CA GLY A 107 8.44 -0.58 -11.00
C GLY A 107 8.06 -1.59 -12.09
N LYS A 108 8.95 -1.83 -13.05
CA LYS A 108 8.77 -2.83 -14.14
C LYS A 108 8.61 -4.27 -13.67
N ASP A 109 9.08 -4.60 -12.46
CA ASP A 109 9.09 -5.97 -11.93
C ASP A 109 7.79 -6.31 -11.18
N LEU A 110 6.94 -5.30 -10.88
CA LEU A 110 5.70 -5.49 -10.13
C LEU A 110 4.71 -6.40 -10.87
N VAL A 111 4.41 -6.10 -12.13
CA VAL A 111 3.47 -6.91 -12.93
C VAL A 111 3.95 -8.36 -13.11
N PRO A 112 5.21 -8.62 -13.48
CA PRO A 112 5.77 -9.97 -13.48
C PRO A 112 5.60 -10.71 -12.16
N PHE A 113 5.86 -10.06 -11.03
CA PHE A 113 5.66 -10.65 -9.70
C PHE A 113 4.22 -11.14 -9.49
N TYR A 114 3.22 -10.28 -9.78
CA TYR A 114 1.81 -10.68 -9.65
C TYR A 114 1.42 -11.82 -10.59
N LYS A 115 1.94 -11.84 -11.81
CA LYS A 115 1.67 -12.91 -12.78
C LYS A 115 2.29 -14.23 -12.37
N GLU A 116 3.45 -14.21 -11.73
CA GLU A 116 4.11 -15.43 -11.27
C GLU A 116 3.48 -15.97 -9.99
N HIS A 117 3.21 -15.10 -9.01
CA HIS A 117 2.83 -15.52 -7.66
C HIS A 117 1.32 -15.52 -7.44
N GLY A 118 0.57 -14.70 -8.16
CA GLY A 118 -0.90 -14.62 -8.04
C GLY A 118 -1.61 -15.96 -8.13
N PRO A 119 -1.32 -16.81 -9.14
CA PRO A 119 -1.95 -18.14 -9.27
C PRO A 119 -1.59 -19.12 -8.13
N LYS A 120 -0.51 -18.86 -7.40
CA LYS A 120 -0.08 -19.67 -6.26
C LYS A 120 -0.67 -19.16 -4.94
N ILE A 121 -0.92 -17.84 -4.85
CA ILE A 121 -1.59 -17.20 -3.70
C ILE A 121 -3.10 -17.48 -3.75
N PHE A 122 -3.69 -17.34 -4.94
CA PHE A 122 -5.12 -17.54 -5.22
C PHE A 122 -5.30 -18.67 -6.24
N PRO A 123 -5.06 -19.94 -5.88
CA PRO A 123 -5.21 -21.04 -6.81
C PRO A 123 -6.67 -21.18 -7.24
N SER A 124 -6.88 -21.38 -8.56
CA SER A 124 -8.22 -21.64 -9.11
C SER A 124 -8.72 -22.98 -8.60
N ALA A 125 -9.96 -23.04 -8.13
CA ALA A 125 -10.61 -24.29 -7.75
C ALA A 125 -10.70 -25.23 -8.98
N GLY A 126 -10.20 -26.46 -8.84
CA GLY A 126 -10.41 -27.50 -9.86
C GLY A 126 -11.88 -27.89 -9.95
N ILE A 127 -12.29 -28.47 -11.08
CA ILE A 127 -13.69 -28.88 -11.39
C ILE A 127 -14.34 -29.75 -10.28
N PHE A 128 -13.54 -30.38 -9.41
CA PHE A 128 -14.00 -31.23 -8.29
C PHE A 128 -14.18 -30.51 -6.94
N GLU A 129 -13.86 -29.21 -6.84
CA GLU A 129 -13.87 -28.47 -5.55
C GLU A 129 -15.17 -27.69 -5.29
N THR A 130 -16.09 -27.57 -6.25
CA THR A 130 -17.32 -26.75 -6.12
C THR A 130 -18.21 -27.17 -4.93
N VAL A 131 -18.21 -28.44 -4.53
CA VAL A 131 -18.96 -28.91 -3.34
C VAL A 131 -18.19 -28.69 -2.05
N ARG A 132 -16.85 -28.63 -2.12
CA ARG A 132 -15.96 -28.36 -0.98
C ARG A 132 -15.92 -26.87 -0.61
N ASP A 133 -16.15 -26.00 -1.59
CA ASP A 133 -16.12 -24.53 -1.40
C ASP A 133 -17.25 -24.03 -0.49
N THR A 134 -18.46 -24.60 -0.59
CA THR A 134 -19.57 -24.18 0.27
C THR A 134 -19.36 -24.56 1.73
N THR A 135 -18.73 -25.71 2.00
CA THR A 135 -18.37 -26.12 3.37
C THR A 135 -17.15 -25.38 3.89
N ARG A 136 -16.19 -24.98 3.06
CA ARG A 136 -15.05 -24.14 3.44
C ARG A 136 -15.48 -22.73 3.80
N LEU A 137 -16.37 -22.09 3.02
CA LEU A 137 -16.96 -20.78 3.35
C LEU A 137 -17.66 -20.74 4.72
N LEU A 138 -18.10 -21.90 5.20
CA LEU A 138 -18.73 -22.04 6.53
C LEU A 138 -17.72 -22.39 7.64
N SER A 139 -16.50 -22.82 7.29
CA SER A 139 -15.55 -23.39 8.26
C SER A 139 -14.19 -22.67 8.33
N GLY A 140 -13.91 -21.70 7.44
CA GLY A 140 -12.65 -20.97 7.42
C GLY A 140 -12.46 -20.09 6.19
N PRO A 141 -11.30 -19.42 6.05
CA PRO A 141 -11.01 -18.56 4.91
C PRO A 141 -10.86 -19.36 3.61
N LYS A 142 -11.12 -18.70 2.47
CA LYS A 142 -11.06 -19.29 1.13
C LYS A 142 -9.68 -19.87 0.80
N TYR A 143 -8.61 -19.22 1.24
CA TYR A 143 -7.21 -19.60 1.03
C TYR A 143 -6.48 -19.76 2.36
N ASP A 144 -5.53 -20.71 2.43
CA ASP A 144 -4.78 -20.98 3.67
C ASP A 144 -3.61 -20.03 3.95
N GLY A 145 -3.28 -19.16 2.99
CA GLY A 145 -2.23 -18.15 3.10
C GLY A 145 -0.80 -18.67 3.14
N LYS A 146 -0.57 -19.99 3.21
CA LYS A 146 0.76 -20.57 3.41
C LYS A 146 1.77 -20.14 2.37
N TYR A 147 1.36 -20.14 1.09
CA TYR A 147 2.25 -19.71 0.02
C TYR A 147 2.66 -18.25 0.17
N LEU A 148 1.71 -17.35 0.44
CA LEU A 148 1.98 -15.93 0.66
C LEU A 148 2.92 -15.71 1.85
N HIS A 149 2.68 -16.40 2.97
CA HIS A 149 3.55 -16.31 4.15
C HIS A 149 4.98 -16.73 3.84
N GLN A 150 5.15 -17.89 3.17
CA GLN A 150 6.48 -18.37 2.81
C GLN A 150 7.19 -17.46 1.81
N LEU A 151 6.45 -16.96 0.82
CA LEU A 151 6.98 -16.03 -0.17
C LEU A 151 7.51 -14.75 0.50
N LEU A 152 6.71 -14.14 1.37
CA LEU A 152 7.10 -12.89 2.05
C LEU A 152 8.25 -13.09 3.03
N LYS A 153 8.29 -14.22 3.76
CA LYS A 153 9.42 -14.57 4.62
C LYS A 153 10.71 -14.77 3.83
N ASN A 154 10.64 -15.45 2.69
CA ASN A 154 11.80 -15.64 1.84
C ASN A 154 12.30 -14.33 1.20
N LEU A 155 11.36 -13.45 0.83
CA LEU A 155 11.66 -12.19 0.16
C LEU A 155 12.25 -11.14 1.11
N LEU A 156 11.69 -11.02 2.30
CA LEU A 156 11.96 -9.91 3.23
C LEU A 156 12.87 -10.32 4.39
N GLY A 157 12.99 -11.63 4.68
CA GLY A 157 13.81 -12.12 5.77
C GLY A 157 13.52 -11.42 7.09
N ASP A 158 14.56 -10.90 7.73
CA ASP A 158 14.45 -10.17 8.99
C ASP A 158 14.35 -8.64 8.83
N THR A 159 14.16 -8.15 7.60
CA THR A 159 14.03 -6.71 7.34
C THR A 159 12.84 -6.12 8.11
N ARG A 160 13.10 -5.05 8.85
CA ARG A 160 12.13 -4.35 9.68
C ARG A 160 11.62 -3.06 9.04
N LEU A 161 10.51 -2.57 9.55
CA LEU A 161 9.87 -1.34 9.09
C LEU A 161 10.84 -0.15 9.01
N GLY A 162 11.64 0.08 10.06
CA GLY A 162 12.62 1.17 10.13
C GLY A 162 13.81 1.04 9.16
N GLN A 163 13.90 -0.02 8.36
CA GLN A 163 14.99 -0.22 7.38
C GLN A 163 14.59 0.12 5.95
N THR A 164 13.37 0.60 5.71
CA THR A 164 12.93 1.00 4.37
C THR A 164 13.68 2.23 3.87
N LEU A 165 13.84 2.36 2.56
CA LEU A 165 14.63 3.40 1.90
C LEU A 165 13.95 4.77 1.85
N THR A 166 12.65 4.80 2.06
CA THR A 166 11.83 6.01 2.22
C THR A 166 10.75 5.73 3.26
N TYR A 167 10.03 6.76 3.71
CA TYR A 167 8.94 6.55 4.66
C TYR A 167 7.83 5.71 4.04
N VAL A 168 7.32 4.78 4.81
CA VAL A 168 6.18 3.95 4.40
C VAL A 168 5.03 4.09 5.39
N VAL A 169 3.81 3.96 4.87
CA VAL A 169 2.56 3.97 5.65
C VAL A 169 1.72 2.80 5.20
N ILE A 170 1.54 1.80 6.07
CA ILE A 170 0.84 0.55 5.76
C ILE A 170 -0.27 0.33 6.79
N PRO A 171 -1.53 0.62 6.44
CA PRO A 171 -2.68 0.37 7.30
C PRO A 171 -2.94 -1.13 7.48
N THR A 172 -3.34 -1.49 8.70
CA THR A 172 -3.91 -2.77 9.10
C THR A 172 -5.09 -2.50 10.05
N PHE A 173 -5.84 -3.52 10.43
CA PHE A 173 -6.88 -3.41 11.46
C PHE A 173 -6.68 -4.48 12.52
N ASP A 174 -6.54 -4.09 13.78
CA ASP A 174 -6.41 -5.01 14.89
C ASP A 174 -7.80 -5.38 15.45
N ILE A 175 -8.18 -6.65 15.31
CA ILE A 175 -9.50 -7.15 15.72
C ILE A 175 -9.62 -7.35 17.24
N LYS A 176 -8.50 -7.43 17.98
CA LYS A 176 -8.51 -7.55 19.44
C LYS A 176 -8.79 -6.21 20.10
N THR A 177 -8.16 -5.14 19.62
CA THR A 177 -8.36 -3.77 20.12
C THR A 177 -9.51 -3.05 19.41
N PHE A 178 -9.97 -3.62 18.28
CA PHE A 178 -11.03 -3.07 17.42
C PHE A 178 -10.69 -1.68 16.87
N GLN A 179 -9.42 -1.49 16.47
CA GLN A 179 -8.90 -0.21 15.98
C GLN A 179 -7.99 -0.38 14.77
N PRO A 180 -7.92 0.64 13.89
CA PRO A 180 -6.89 0.72 12.87
C PRO A 180 -5.50 0.71 13.51
N THR A 181 -4.61 -0.13 13.01
CA THR A 181 -3.20 -0.14 13.39
C THR A 181 -2.40 0.26 12.16
N ILE A 182 -1.79 1.44 12.22
CA ILE A 182 -1.02 1.99 11.12
C ILE A 182 0.45 1.74 11.39
N PHE A 183 1.08 0.89 10.58
CA PHE A 183 2.53 0.76 10.58
C PHE A 183 3.13 1.84 9.69
N ASN A 184 3.93 2.71 10.27
CA ASN A 184 4.60 3.77 9.53
C ASN A 184 5.99 4.04 10.09
N THR A 185 6.93 4.34 9.23
CA THR A 185 8.31 4.61 9.59
C THR A 185 8.53 6.00 10.21
N CYS A 186 7.48 6.81 10.33
CA CYS A 186 7.53 8.03 11.13
C CYS A 186 7.30 7.75 12.62
N ASP A 187 6.86 6.57 13.00
CA ASP A 187 6.66 6.15 14.39
C ASP A 187 7.93 5.44 14.88
N ASP A 188 8.68 6.09 15.75
CA ASP A 188 9.96 5.58 16.27
C ASP A 188 9.77 4.60 17.46
N SER A 189 8.53 4.23 17.80
CA SER A 189 8.26 3.30 18.88
C SER A 189 8.76 1.87 18.53
N PRO A 190 9.52 1.22 19.43
CA PRO A 190 10.14 -0.08 19.15
C PRO A 190 9.11 -1.16 18.79
N GLU A 191 7.94 -1.14 19.42
CA GLU A 191 6.85 -2.09 19.17
C GLU A 191 6.28 -1.97 17.76
N LYS A 192 6.35 -0.80 17.12
CA LYS A 192 5.92 -0.60 15.74
C LYS A 192 6.99 -1.00 14.71
N ASN A 193 8.25 -1.14 15.13
CA ASN A 193 9.33 -1.57 14.24
C ASN A 193 9.30 -3.09 13.99
N ALA A 194 8.16 -3.59 13.55
CA ALA A 194 7.92 -4.99 13.24
C ALA A 194 8.65 -5.45 11.97
N LYS A 195 8.75 -6.75 11.76
CA LYS A 195 9.27 -7.31 10.51
C LYS A 195 8.32 -6.99 9.36
N LEU A 196 8.87 -6.58 8.22
CA LEU A 196 8.06 -6.19 7.06
C LEU A 196 7.17 -7.32 6.57
N TYR A 197 7.61 -8.59 6.66
CA TYR A 197 6.77 -9.70 6.24
C TYR A 197 5.52 -9.86 7.13
N ASP A 198 5.61 -9.61 8.44
CA ASP A 198 4.46 -9.66 9.34
C ASP A 198 3.46 -8.54 9.03
N ILE A 199 3.98 -7.32 8.76
CA ILE A 199 3.15 -6.18 8.34
C ILE A 199 2.46 -6.48 7.01
N CYS A 200 3.19 -7.03 6.02
CA CYS A 200 2.64 -7.39 4.71
C CYS A 200 1.55 -8.46 4.81
N ILE A 201 1.77 -9.50 5.63
CA ILE A 201 0.76 -10.54 5.88
C ILE A 201 -0.47 -9.90 6.54
N GLY A 202 -0.26 -9.08 7.60
CA GLY A 202 -1.34 -8.43 8.34
C GLY A 202 -2.19 -7.52 7.44
N THR A 203 -1.57 -6.64 6.65
CA THR A 203 -2.31 -5.74 5.75
C THR A 203 -3.04 -6.47 4.62
N SER A 204 -2.63 -7.71 4.29
CA SER A 204 -3.23 -8.55 3.23
C SER A 204 -4.18 -9.61 3.75
N ALA A 205 -4.40 -9.70 5.07
CA ALA A 205 -5.24 -10.73 5.72
C ALA A 205 -6.73 -10.40 5.55
N ALA A 206 -7.20 -10.37 4.28
CA ALA A 206 -8.57 -9.99 3.93
C ALA A 206 -9.59 -10.97 4.52
N PRO A 207 -10.55 -10.49 5.34
CA PRO A 207 -11.58 -11.33 5.92
C PRO A 207 -12.29 -12.17 4.85
N THR A 208 -12.56 -13.43 5.16
CA THR A 208 -13.11 -14.47 4.28
C THR A 208 -12.16 -15.01 3.22
N TYR A 209 -11.16 -14.27 2.78
CA TYR A 209 -10.18 -14.71 1.76
C TYR A 209 -8.94 -15.34 2.38
N LEU A 210 -8.30 -14.68 3.34
CA LEU A 210 -7.05 -15.12 3.98
C LEU A 210 -7.20 -15.13 5.51
N PRO A 211 -6.41 -15.97 6.22
CA PRO A 211 -6.42 -16.00 7.69
C PRO A 211 -5.96 -14.66 8.28
N GLY A 212 -6.53 -14.27 9.43
CA GLY A 212 -5.97 -13.19 10.25
C GLY A 212 -4.54 -13.54 10.69
N HIS A 213 -3.73 -12.51 10.95
CA HIS A 213 -2.31 -12.67 11.29
C HIS A 213 -2.01 -12.22 12.71
N TYR A 214 -1.39 -13.11 13.48
CA TYR A 214 -0.90 -12.85 14.84
C TYR A 214 0.60 -12.81 14.86
N PHE A 215 1.17 -11.81 15.54
CA PHE A 215 2.58 -11.76 15.92
C PHE A 215 2.79 -10.89 17.15
N GLU A 216 4.00 -10.95 17.72
CA GLU A 216 4.40 -10.18 18.88
C GLU A 216 5.63 -9.33 18.55
N THR A 217 5.70 -8.15 19.18
CA THR A 217 6.89 -7.32 19.27
C THR A 217 7.19 -7.01 20.74
N THR A 218 8.16 -6.14 20.98
CA THR A 218 8.53 -5.71 22.33
C THR A 218 8.61 -4.18 22.38
N ASP A 219 8.01 -3.59 23.40
CA ASP A 219 8.10 -2.15 23.64
C ASP A 219 9.48 -1.73 24.24
N ALA A 220 9.66 -0.44 24.48
CA ALA A 220 10.89 0.12 25.06
C ALA A 220 11.19 -0.41 26.49
N ASN A 221 10.20 -0.94 27.19
CA ASN A 221 10.34 -1.49 28.55
C ASN A 221 10.57 -3.01 28.56
N GLY A 222 10.64 -3.64 27.38
CA GLY A 222 10.73 -5.08 27.25
C GLY A 222 9.40 -5.83 27.39
N THR A 223 8.26 -5.10 27.39
CA THR A 223 6.94 -5.69 27.47
C THR A 223 6.49 -6.18 26.09
N LYS A 224 5.92 -7.37 26.04
CA LYS A 224 5.35 -7.92 24.81
C LYS A 224 4.12 -7.15 24.39
N VAL A 225 4.08 -6.76 23.12
CA VAL A 225 2.94 -6.14 22.45
C VAL A 225 2.42 -7.09 21.38
N GLU A 226 1.16 -7.47 21.49
CA GLU A 226 0.50 -8.41 20.58
C GLU A 226 -0.21 -7.66 19.47
N TYR A 227 -0.15 -8.22 18.27
CA TYR A 227 -0.90 -7.74 17.10
C TYR A 227 -1.81 -8.86 16.58
N ASN A 228 -3.09 -8.54 16.40
CA ASN A 228 -4.12 -9.48 15.94
C ASN A 228 -4.77 -8.90 14.68
N LEU A 229 -4.08 -9.01 13.56
CA LEU A 229 -4.33 -8.19 12.38
C LEU A 229 -5.23 -8.88 11.36
N VAL A 230 -6.07 -8.05 10.74
CA VAL A 230 -6.73 -8.31 9.46
C VAL A 230 -6.41 -7.16 8.49
N ASP A 231 -6.79 -7.35 7.23
CA ASP A 231 -6.49 -6.44 6.12
C ASP A 231 -6.84 -4.98 6.44
N GLY A 232 -5.91 -4.10 6.09
CA GLY A 232 -6.09 -2.65 6.26
C GLY A 232 -7.27 -2.07 5.46
N GLY A 233 -7.74 -2.79 4.44
CA GLY A 233 -8.93 -2.42 3.66
C GLY A 233 -10.21 -2.33 4.49
N VAL A 234 -10.26 -2.95 5.67
CA VAL A 234 -11.35 -2.78 6.65
C VAL A 234 -11.49 -1.33 7.11
N ALA A 235 -10.38 -0.59 7.22
CA ALA A 235 -10.35 0.78 7.74
C ALA A 235 -9.95 1.83 6.69
N ALA A 236 -8.99 1.51 5.83
CA ALA A 236 -8.38 2.47 4.91
C ALA A 236 -7.92 1.76 3.62
N ASN A 237 -8.87 1.29 2.80
CA ASN A 237 -8.54 0.64 1.53
C ASN A 237 -7.79 1.59 0.58
N ASN A 238 -8.16 2.88 0.56
CA ASN A 238 -7.37 3.96 -0.03
C ASN A 238 -6.57 4.65 1.09
N PRO A 239 -5.24 4.44 1.18
CA PRO A 239 -4.44 4.95 2.29
C PRO A 239 -4.02 6.41 2.16
N THR A 240 -4.48 7.13 1.13
CA THR A 240 -4.01 8.51 0.84
C THR A 240 -4.26 9.46 2.01
N LEU A 241 -5.46 9.43 2.61
CA LEU A 241 -5.78 10.30 3.74
C LEU A 241 -4.96 9.95 4.99
N VAL A 242 -4.69 8.66 5.21
CA VAL A 242 -3.83 8.20 6.31
C VAL A 242 -2.40 8.71 6.11
N ALA A 243 -1.86 8.65 4.89
CA ALA A 243 -0.53 9.18 4.58
C ALA A 243 -0.44 10.69 4.83
N ILE A 244 -1.42 11.48 4.34
CA ILE A 244 -1.50 12.92 4.59
C ILE A 244 -1.55 13.19 6.10
N SER A 245 -2.39 12.46 6.84
CA SER A 245 -2.56 12.63 8.29
C SER A 245 -1.27 12.32 9.04
N THR A 246 -0.57 11.23 8.70
CA THR A 246 0.70 10.83 9.30
C THR A 246 1.76 11.93 9.12
N VAL A 247 1.93 12.42 7.89
CA VAL A 247 2.88 13.51 7.59
C VAL A 247 2.49 14.79 8.31
N THR A 248 1.21 15.19 8.27
CA THR A 248 0.72 16.39 8.93
C THR A 248 0.96 16.34 10.44
N GLN A 249 0.77 15.18 11.07
CA GLN A 249 1.08 15.00 12.49
C GLN A 249 2.56 15.27 12.79
N ARG A 250 3.47 14.77 11.95
CA ARG A 250 4.92 15.03 12.10
C ARG A 250 5.28 16.50 11.90
N MET A 251 4.64 17.17 10.96
CA MET A 251 4.81 18.61 10.78
C MET A 251 4.34 19.40 12.02
N VAL A 252 3.20 19.03 12.59
CA VAL A 252 2.65 19.67 13.82
C VAL A 252 3.55 19.41 15.02
N THR A 253 4.10 18.22 15.17
CA THR A 253 5.04 17.87 16.25
C THR A 253 6.46 18.37 16.02
N LYS A 254 6.70 19.13 14.93
CA LYS A 254 7.97 19.73 14.56
C LYS A 254 9.11 18.71 14.39
N ASP A 255 8.80 17.57 13.78
CA ASP A 255 9.82 16.60 13.38
C ASP A 255 10.84 17.28 12.45
N PRO A 256 12.16 17.27 12.77
CA PRO A 256 13.18 17.94 11.96
C PRO A 256 13.18 17.55 10.48
N LYS A 257 12.74 16.34 10.14
CA LYS A 257 12.69 15.83 8.77
C LYS A 257 11.54 16.42 7.94
N PHE A 258 10.50 16.90 8.60
CA PHE A 258 9.33 17.54 7.99
C PHE A 258 9.21 19.02 8.38
N LEU A 259 10.25 19.60 9.00
CA LEU A 259 10.23 20.98 9.46
C LEU A 259 10.06 21.93 8.27
N LEU A 260 8.99 22.66 8.36
CA LEU A 260 8.80 23.89 7.62
C LEU A 260 9.75 24.95 8.17
N ASP A 261 10.16 25.86 7.30
CA ASP A 261 10.86 27.06 7.73
C ASP A 261 10.16 27.68 8.95
N ASN A 262 10.87 27.69 10.09
CA ASN A 262 10.36 28.25 11.35
C ASN A 262 10.03 29.74 11.24
N THR A 263 10.41 30.41 10.13
CA THR A 263 10.17 31.83 9.87
C THR A 263 8.81 32.08 9.19
N SER A 264 8.20 31.05 8.56
CA SER A 264 6.91 31.22 7.92
C SER A 264 5.77 31.08 8.95
N LYS A 265 5.08 32.17 9.23
CA LYS A 265 3.83 32.20 10.01
C LYS A 265 2.64 31.58 9.24
N GLN A 266 2.89 30.97 8.08
CA GLN A 266 1.82 30.39 7.26
C GLN A 266 1.39 29.03 7.80
N PRO A 267 0.11 28.74 7.86
CA PRO A 267 -0.40 27.43 8.24
C PRO A 267 0.14 26.33 7.31
N ILE A 268 0.28 25.14 7.85
CA ILE A 268 0.54 23.93 7.05
C ILE A 268 -0.61 23.78 6.06
N GLY A 269 -0.32 23.96 4.77
CA GLY A 269 -1.36 23.93 3.72
C GLY A 269 -1.13 22.80 2.71
N CYS A 270 -2.19 22.38 2.05
CA CYS A 270 -2.15 21.33 1.03
C CYS A 270 -1.25 21.67 -0.17
N HIS A 271 -0.89 22.96 -0.36
CA HIS A 271 0.07 23.38 -1.37
C HIS A 271 1.48 22.79 -1.18
N ARG A 272 1.76 22.25 0.02
CA ARG A 272 3.03 21.59 0.33
C ARG A 272 3.08 20.14 -0.11
N PHE A 273 1.97 19.56 -0.52
CA PHE A 273 1.90 18.17 -0.95
C PHE A 273 1.89 18.07 -2.46
N LEU A 274 2.55 17.03 -2.98
CA LEU A 274 2.41 16.53 -4.35
C LEU A 274 2.08 15.04 -4.25
N ILE A 275 0.85 14.67 -4.58
CA ILE A 275 0.28 13.35 -4.28
C ILE A 275 -0.13 12.64 -5.55
N LEU A 276 0.40 11.43 -5.75
CA LEU A 276 -0.09 10.47 -6.72
C LEU A 276 -0.84 9.34 -5.98
N SER A 277 -2.13 9.22 -6.24
CA SER A 277 -2.99 8.17 -5.70
C SER A 277 -3.46 7.25 -6.81
N ILE A 278 -3.19 5.95 -6.68
CA ILE A 278 -3.46 4.95 -7.71
C ILE A 278 -4.38 3.87 -7.16
N GLY A 279 -5.55 3.74 -7.79
CA GLY A 279 -6.55 2.73 -7.44
C GLY A 279 -6.31 1.40 -8.14
N THR A 280 -6.96 0.37 -7.62
CA THR A 280 -6.98 -0.99 -8.18
C THR A 280 -8.19 -1.26 -9.07
N GLY A 281 -9.02 -0.25 -9.28
CA GLY A 281 -10.25 -0.33 -10.07
C GLY A 281 -11.48 -0.75 -9.26
N THR A 282 -12.63 -0.26 -9.70
CA THR A 282 -13.96 -0.57 -9.13
C THR A 282 -14.93 -0.95 -10.24
N ALA A 283 -16.07 -1.53 -9.87
CA ALA A 283 -17.12 -1.97 -10.80
C ALA A 283 -18.38 -1.08 -10.70
N LYS A 284 -18.24 0.22 -10.44
CA LYS A 284 -19.37 1.14 -10.17
C LYS A 284 -20.47 1.11 -11.23
N TYR A 285 -20.10 1.04 -12.50
CA TYR A 285 -21.07 1.03 -13.59
C TYR A 285 -21.53 -0.38 -13.99
N GLY A 286 -21.01 -1.43 -13.33
CA GLY A 286 -21.33 -2.82 -13.63
C GLY A 286 -22.65 -3.31 -13.05
N SER A 287 -23.34 -2.49 -12.23
CA SER A 287 -24.56 -2.90 -11.49
C SER A 287 -24.38 -4.26 -10.81
N LYS A 288 -23.23 -4.47 -10.17
CA LYS A 288 -22.82 -5.75 -9.60
C LYS A 288 -23.87 -6.26 -8.61
N TYR A 289 -24.45 -5.34 -7.82
CA TYR A 289 -25.50 -5.64 -6.83
C TYR A 289 -26.63 -4.63 -6.92
N THR A 290 -27.86 -5.06 -6.63
CA THR A 290 -29.04 -4.19 -6.54
C THR A 290 -29.72 -4.32 -5.18
N ALA A 291 -30.38 -3.27 -4.71
CA ALA A 291 -31.16 -3.33 -3.48
C ALA A 291 -32.25 -4.40 -3.51
N LYS A 292 -32.82 -4.66 -4.70
CA LYS A 292 -33.84 -5.70 -4.88
C LYS A 292 -33.25 -7.11 -4.67
N GLN A 293 -32.03 -7.35 -5.13
CA GLN A 293 -31.31 -8.61 -4.87
C GLN A 293 -30.93 -8.70 -3.38
N ALA A 294 -30.32 -7.63 -2.84
CA ALA A 294 -29.87 -7.56 -1.45
C ALA A 294 -31.00 -7.74 -0.44
N ALA A 295 -32.23 -7.32 -0.74
CA ALA A 295 -33.40 -7.52 0.10
C ALA A 295 -33.71 -9.01 0.38
N GLY A 296 -33.26 -9.92 -0.48
CA GLY A 296 -33.40 -11.36 -0.31
C GLY A 296 -32.16 -12.04 0.31
N TRP A 297 -31.08 -11.31 0.64
CA TRP A 297 -29.84 -11.88 1.13
C TRP A 297 -29.89 -12.10 2.64
N GLY A 298 -29.68 -13.34 3.08
CA GLY A 298 -29.26 -13.66 4.44
C GLY A 298 -27.76 -13.52 4.59
N VAL A 299 -27.21 -13.97 5.72
CA VAL A 299 -25.76 -13.89 6.03
C VAL A 299 -24.90 -14.44 4.89
N LEU A 300 -25.23 -15.61 4.37
CA LEU A 300 -24.49 -16.24 3.25
C LEU A 300 -24.55 -15.39 1.97
N GLY A 301 -25.68 -14.76 1.68
CA GLY A 301 -25.82 -13.89 0.50
C GLY A 301 -24.93 -12.65 0.59
N TRP A 302 -24.77 -12.07 1.79
CA TRP A 302 -23.85 -10.96 2.02
C TRP A 302 -22.38 -11.36 1.98
N LEU A 303 -22.04 -12.61 2.34
CA LEU A 303 -20.67 -13.12 2.33
C LEU A 303 -20.27 -13.76 1.00
N SER A 304 -21.21 -14.14 0.13
CA SER A 304 -20.90 -14.79 -1.14
C SER A 304 -22.03 -14.60 -2.15
N GLN A 305 -21.73 -13.90 -3.25
CA GLN A 305 -22.61 -13.74 -4.41
C GLN A 305 -21.80 -13.85 -5.70
N GLY A 306 -22.02 -14.92 -6.45
CA GLY A 306 -21.23 -15.22 -7.64
C GLY A 306 -19.74 -15.30 -7.27
N ASP A 307 -18.90 -14.53 -7.96
CA ASP A 307 -17.46 -14.48 -7.74
C ASP A 307 -17.06 -13.38 -6.73
N GLY A 308 -17.99 -12.80 -5.98
CA GLY A 308 -17.74 -11.67 -5.08
C GLY A 308 -18.19 -11.87 -3.64
N ASN A 309 -17.70 -11.02 -2.77
CA ASN A 309 -18.12 -10.87 -1.38
C ASN A 309 -18.78 -9.50 -1.21
N PRO A 310 -20.14 -9.40 -1.32
CA PRO A 310 -20.82 -8.13 -1.29
C PRO A 310 -20.48 -7.25 -0.09
N LEU A 311 -20.33 -7.84 1.09
CA LEU A 311 -20.03 -7.10 2.30
C LEU A 311 -18.66 -6.42 2.20
N ILE A 312 -17.63 -7.16 1.83
CA ILE A 312 -16.27 -6.62 1.70
C ILE A 312 -16.19 -5.64 0.53
N ASP A 313 -16.80 -5.99 -0.63
CA ASP A 313 -16.80 -5.13 -1.81
C ASP A 313 -17.42 -3.75 -1.51
N VAL A 314 -18.62 -3.73 -0.89
CA VAL A 314 -19.36 -2.49 -0.58
C VAL A 314 -18.60 -1.64 0.43
N PHE A 315 -18.09 -2.23 1.52
CA PHE A 315 -17.36 -1.44 2.54
C PHE A 315 -16.03 -0.91 2.02
N SER A 316 -15.28 -1.70 1.25
CA SER A 316 -14.00 -1.25 0.70
C SER A 316 -14.17 -0.14 -0.33
N ASP A 317 -15.15 -0.28 -1.24
CA ASP A 317 -15.44 0.76 -2.25
C ASP A 317 -15.96 2.03 -1.58
N ALA A 318 -16.90 1.91 -0.62
CA ALA A 318 -17.43 3.07 0.11
C ALA A 318 -16.35 3.80 0.90
N SER A 319 -15.45 3.08 1.59
CA SER A 319 -14.31 3.68 2.30
C SER A 319 -13.39 4.44 1.34
N SER A 320 -13.06 3.85 0.19
CA SER A 320 -12.21 4.50 -0.82
C SER A 320 -12.86 5.75 -1.41
N ASP A 321 -14.15 5.69 -1.71
CA ASP A 321 -14.92 6.83 -2.25
C ASP A 321 -14.97 8.00 -1.27
N MET A 322 -15.15 7.72 0.02
CA MET A 322 -15.15 8.77 1.04
C MET A 322 -13.78 9.44 1.16
N VAL A 323 -12.67 8.70 1.05
CA VAL A 323 -11.32 9.27 1.00
C VAL A 323 -11.17 10.18 -0.22
N ASP A 324 -11.54 9.71 -1.40
CA ASP A 324 -11.49 10.50 -2.64
C ASP A 324 -12.34 11.77 -2.54
N TYR A 325 -13.55 11.68 -1.96
CA TYR A 325 -14.43 12.82 -1.74
C TYR A 325 -13.81 13.87 -0.81
N HIS A 326 -13.26 13.44 0.34
CA HIS A 326 -12.63 14.35 1.30
C HIS A 326 -11.41 15.05 0.71
N ILE A 327 -10.52 14.30 0.04
CA ILE A 327 -9.32 14.87 -0.55
C ILE A 327 -9.69 15.85 -1.69
N ALA A 328 -10.58 15.44 -2.60
CA ALA A 328 -11.03 16.30 -3.67
C ALA A 328 -11.65 17.59 -3.15
N THR A 329 -12.47 17.52 -2.09
CA THR A 329 -13.06 18.72 -1.46
C THR A 329 -12.00 19.65 -0.93
N ILE A 330 -11.01 19.13 -0.17
CA ILE A 330 -9.95 19.95 0.45
C ILE A 330 -9.07 20.60 -0.63
N PHE A 331 -8.61 19.81 -1.61
CA PHE A 331 -7.70 20.30 -2.64
C PHE A 331 -8.37 21.29 -3.59
N GLN A 332 -9.65 21.09 -3.91
CA GLN A 332 -10.42 22.03 -4.72
C GLN A 332 -10.73 23.33 -3.94
N ALA A 333 -11.14 23.23 -2.67
CA ALA A 333 -11.42 24.40 -1.83
C ALA A 333 -10.18 25.29 -1.62
N LEU A 334 -8.99 24.70 -1.56
CA LEU A 334 -7.72 25.41 -1.42
C LEU A 334 -7.09 25.82 -2.76
N ASN A 335 -7.75 25.54 -3.88
CA ASN A 335 -7.27 25.82 -5.24
C ASN A 335 -5.87 25.22 -5.54
N VAL A 336 -5.62 24.00 -5.04
CA VAL A 336 -4.36 23.25 -5.24
C VAL A 336 -4.63 21.89 -5.90
N GLY A 337 -5.67 21.81 -6.73
CA GLY A 337 -6.09 20.57 -7.38
C GLY A 337 -5.01 19.90 -8.22
N ASP A 338 -4.09 20.67 -8.79
CA ASP A 338 -2.98 20.17 -9.62
C ASP A 338 -1.92 19.40 -8.80
N ASN A 339 -1.94 19.54 -7.49
CA ASN A 339 -1.02 18.82 -6.60
C ASN A 339 -1.53 17.41 -6.23
N TYR A 340 -2.73 17.03 -6.64
CA TYR A 340 -3.32 15.73 -6.41
C TYR A 340 -3.71 15.07 -7.73
N LEU A 341 -3.07 13.98 -8.07
CA LEU A 341 -3.42 13.15 -9.22
C LEU A 341 -3.97 11.81 -8.74
N ARG A 342 -5.26 11.57 -8.96
CA ARG A 342 -5.91 10.28 -8.75
C ARG A 342 -6.08 9.56 -10.08
N ILE A 343 -5.60 8.31 -10.16
CA ILE A 343 -5.78 7.45 -11.33
C ILE A 343 -6.56 6.22 -10.90
N GLN A 344 -7.82 6.11 -11.35
CA GLN A 344 -8.73 5.02 -10.98
C GLN A 344 -9.54 4.54 -12.21
N GLU A 345 -9.72 3.23 -12.31
CA GLU A 345 -10.66 2.61 -13.26
C GLU A 345 -11.99 2.32 -12.56
N GLU A 346 -13.08 2.93 -13.01
CA GLU A 346 -14.39 2.78 -12.37
C GLU A 346 -15.30 1.74 -13.04
N ASN A 347 -14.84 1.10 -14.12
CA ASN A 347 -15.69 0.28 -14.97
C ASN A 347 -15.09 -1.10 -15.22
N LEU A 348 -14.59 -1.75 -14.16
CA LEU A 348 -14.16 -3.13 -14.24
C LEU A 348 -15.38 -4.04 -14.51
N ARG A 349 -15.19 -5.06 -15.36
CA ARG A 349 -16.24 -6.00 -15.74
C ARG A 349 -15.76 -7.44 -15.70
N GLY A 350 -16.70 -8.35 -15.47
CA GLY A 350 -16.44 -9.79 -15.45
C GLY A 350 -15.36 -10.15 -14.43
N THR A 351 -14.47 -11.05 -14.80
CA THR A 351 -13.41 -11.55 -13.92
C THR A 351 -12.41 -10.46 -13.47
N ALA A 352 -12.26 -9.37 -14.24
CA ALA A 352 -11.39 -8.26 -13.86
C ALA A 352 -11.87 -7.49 -12.62
N SER A 353 -13.15 -7.58 -12.25
CA SER A 353 -13.67 -6.97 -11.02
C SER A 353 -13.42 -7.82 -9.76
N SER A 354 -12.99 -9.07 -9.91
CA SER A 354 -12.65 -9.94 -8.78
C SER A 354 -11.28 -9.61 -8.20
N VAL A 355 -11.13 -9.78 -6.88
CA VAL A 355 -9.86 -9.54 -6.16
C VAL A 355 -8.95 -10.77 -6.13
N ASP A 356 -9.43 -11.94 -6.57
CA ASP A 356 -8.74 -13.22 -6.39
C ASP A 356 -8.77 -14.17 -7.61
N ILE A 357 -9.40 -13.79 -8.73
CA ILE A 357 -9.34 -14.58 -9.95
C ILE A 357 -7.99 -14.37 -10.63
N SER A 358 -7.11 -15.36 -10.52
CA SER A 358 -5.72 -15.32 -10.97
C SER A 358 -5.44 -16.16 -12.22
N THR A 359 -6.46 -16.41 -13.07
CA THR A 359 -6.25 -17.08 -14.36
C THR A 359 -5.36 -16.22 -15.27
N LYS A 360 -4.60 -16.88 -16.16
CA LYS A 360 -3.70 -16.20 -17.09
C LYS A 360 -4.43 -15.15 -17.95
N GLU A 361 -5.65 -15.46 -18.33
CA GLU A 361 -6.53 -14.59 -19.12
C GLU A 361 -6.88 -13.33 -18.32
N ASN A 362 -7.27 -13.49 -17.04
CA ASN A 362 -7.60 -12.36 -16.17
C ASN A 362 -6.39 -11.50 -15.83
N LEU A 363 -5.23 -12.12 -15.54
CA LEU A 363 -4.00 -11.39 -15.29
C LEU A 363 -3.58 -10.51 -16.48
N ASN A 364 -3.72 -11.03 -17.71
CA ASN A 364 -3.45 -10.27 -18.93
C ASN A 364 -4.51 -9.18 -19.17
N ALA A 365 -5.78 -9.45 -18.85
CA ALA A 365 -6.86 -8.46 -18.93
C ALA A 365 -6.60 -7.29 -17.97
N LEU A 366 -6.19 -7.54 -16.72
CA LEU A 366 -5.85 -6.51 -15.73
C LEU A 366 -4.67 -5.66 -16.17
N GLU A 367 -3.62 -6.26 -16.74
CA GLU A 367 -2.51 -5.49 -17.32
C GLU A 367 -3.00 -4.61 -18.47
N GLN A 368 -3.87 -5.13 -19.33
CA GLN A 368 -4.44 -4.34 -20.42
C GLN A 368 -5.33 -3.21 -19.93
N VAL A 369 -6.09 -3.41 -18.83
CA VAL A 369 -6.82 -2.33 -18.14
C VAL A 369 -5.86 -1.22 -17.71
N GLY A 370 -4.73 -1.55 -17.06
CA GLY A 370 -3.72 -0.58 -16.67
C GLY A 370 -3.16 0.20 -17.87
N LYS A 371 -2.83 -0.49 -18.96
CA LYS A 371 -2.34 0.13 -20.22
C LYS A 371 -3.40 1.03 -20.87
N ASN A 372 -4.67 0.66 -20.82
CA ASN A 372 -5.76 1.45 -21.35
C ASN A 372 -6.02 2.69 -20.47
N LEU A 373 -5.95 2.51 -19.14
CA LEU A 373 -6.13 3.59 -18.17
C LEU A 373 -5.08 4.69 -18.33
N LEU A 374 -3.85 4.35 -18.68
CA LEU A 374 -2.80 5.32 -19.04
C LEU A 374 -3.23 6.23 -20.21
N LYS A 375 -3.99 5.71 -21.16
CA LYS A 375 -4.45 6.44 -22.36
C LYS A 375 -5.77 7.20 -22.15
N LYS A 376 -6.49 6.95 -21.05
CA LYS A 376 -7.72 7.69 -20.73
C LYS A 376 -7.39 9.14 -20.37
N ALA A 377 -8.37 10.04 -20.60
CA ALA A 377 -8.28 11.42 -20.19
C ALA A 377 -8.10 11.53 -18.67
N VAL A 378 -7.29 12.50 -18.24
CA VAL A 378 -7.20 12.86 -16.82
C VAL A 378 -8.58 13.27 -16.33
N SER A 379 -8.99 12.74 -15.18
CA SER A 379 -10.31 12.99 -14.61
C SER A 379 -10.18 13.49 -13.18
N LYS A 380 -11.18 14.23 -12.72
CA LYS A 380 -11.33 14.66 -11.32
C LYS A 380 -12.71 14.27 -10.80
N LEU A 381 -12.81 14.07 -9.50
CA LEU A 381 -14.09 13.81 -8.84
C LEU A 381 -14.96 15.09 -8.90
N ASN A 382 -16.14 14.97 -9.49
CA ASN A 382 -17.17 15.98 -9.41
C ASN A 382 -17.90 15.82 -8.06
N LEU A 383 -17.80 16.82 -7.19
CA LEU A 383 -18.35 16.77 -5.83
C LEU A 383 -19.89 16.77 -5.79
N PHE A 384 -20.57 17.13 -6.88
CA PHE A 384 -22.04 17.14 -6.97
C PHE A 384 -22.58 15.79 -7.46
N THR A 385 -21.88 15.16 -8.40
CA THR A 385 -22.33 13.89 -9.01
C THR A 385 -21.71 12.67 -8.35
N GLY A 386 -20.58 12.84 -7.63
CA GLY A 386 -19.77 11.75 -7.09
C GLY A 386 -19.06 10.92 -8.17
N GLN A 387 -18.99 11.42 -9.41
CA GLN A 387 -18.38 10.71 -10.54
C GLN A 387 -17.07 11.36 -10.97
N TYR A 388 -16.16 10.56 -11.51
CA TYR A 388 -14.95 11.09 -12.14
C TYR A 388 -15.27 11.60 -13.54
N GLU A 389 -15.02 12.89 -13.75
CA GLU A 389 -15.27 13.57 -15.02
C GLU A 389 -13.94 14.01 -15.65
N PRO A 390 -13.78 13.85 -16.98
CA PRO A 390 -12.59 14.30 -17.68
C PRO A 390 -12.36 15.81 -17.51
N ILE A 391 -11.08 16.19 -17.32
CA ILE A 391 -10.67 17.59 -17.27
C ILE A 391 -10.33 18.02 -18.69
N GLU A 392 -11.09 18.99 -19.22
CA GLU A 392 -10.87 19.52 -20.56
C GLU A 392 -9.45 20.09 -20.70
N GLY A 393 -8.75 19.71 -21.77
CA GLY A 393 -7.39 20.17 -22.05
C GLY A 393 -6.28 19.57 -21.19
N ALA A 394 -6.58 18.74 -20.17
CA ALA A 394 -5.55 18.17 -19.29
C ALA A 394 -4.73 17.02 -19.94
N GLY A 395 -5.18 16.52 -21.09
CA GLY A 395 -4.53 15.38 -21.77
C GLY A 395 -4.88 14.03 -21.16
N THR A 396 -4.02 13.05 -21.38
CA THR A 396 -4.18 11.69 -20.87
C THR A 396 -3.49 11.49 -19.52
N ASN A 397 -3.79 10.37 -18.84
CA ASN A 397 -3.07 9.98 -17.62
C ASN A 397 -1.56 9.79 -17.88
N GLN A 398 -1.16 9.35 -19.08
CA GLN A 398 0.26 9.32 -19.48
C GLN A 398 0.87 10.72 -19.47
N ASP A 399 0.17 11.71 -20.03
CA ASP A 399 0.66 13.09 -20.07
C ASP A 399 0.72 13.70 -18.68
N ALA A 400 -0.25 13.41 -17.82
CA ALA A 400 -0.22 13.81 -16.42
C ALA A 400 0.95 13.18 -15.67
N LEU A 401 1.21 11.87 -15.84
CA LEU A 401 2.34 11.19 -15.22
C LEU A 401 3.69 11.72 -15.71
N LYS A 402 3.83 12.08 -16.99
CA LYS A 402 5.03 12.77 -17.49
C LYS A 402 5.26 14.11 -16.81
N ARG A 403 4.21 14.91 -16.65
CA ARG A 403 4.29 16.18 -15.89
C ARG A 403 4.64 15.94 -14.44
N PHE A 404 4.02 14.93 -13.82
CA PHE A 404 4.27 14.55 -12.44
C PHE A 404 5.73 14.09 -12.24
N ALA A 405 6.26 13.23 -13.13
CA ALA A 405 7.66 12.79 -13.10
C ALA A 405 8.63 13.97 -13.21
N LYS A 406 8.31 14.98 -14.05
CA LYS A 406 9.11 16.19 -14.17
C LYS A 406 9.14 16.98 -12.85
N LEU A 407 7.99 17.18 -12.20
CA LEU A 407 7.91 17.86 -10.90
C LEU A 407 8.71 17.11 -9.82
N LEU A 408 8.62 15.78 -9.78
CA LEU A 408 9.41 14.94 -8.87
C LEU A 408 10.92 15.10 -9.11
N SER A 409 11.35 15.05 -10.36
CA SER A 409 12.76 15.21 -10.74
C SER A 409 13.29 16.60 -10.39
N GLU A 410 12.51 17.66 -10.66
CA GLU A 410 12.86 19.04 -10.32
C GLU A 410 12.99 19.23 -8.80
N GLU A 411 12.04 18.71 -8.02
CA GLU A 411 12.11 18.80 -6.55
C GLU A 411 13.30 18.03 -6.00
N ARG A 412 13.58 16.83 -6.49
CA ARG A 412 14.77 16.06 -6.10
C ARG A 412 16.07 16.82 -6.37
N LYS A 413 16.21 17.40 -7.57
CA LYS A 413 17.38 18.21 -7.94
C LYS A 413 17.52 19.44 -7.07
N ARG A 414 16.42 20.14 -6.77
CA ARG A 414 16.38 21.29 -5.87
C ARG A 414 16.90 20.92 -4.48
N ARG A 415 16.47 19.79 -3.92
CA ARG A 415 16.90 19.31 -2.59
C ARG A 415 18.40 19.01 -2.56
N ILE A 416 18.92 18.33 -3.57
CA ILE A 416 20.35 18.01 -3.68
C ILE A 416 21.17 19.30 -3.71
N THR A 417 20.75 20.30 -4.48
CA THR A 417 21.45 21.60 -4.60
C THR A 417 21.46 22.36 -3.27
N VAL A 418 20.31 22.40 -2.56
CA VAL A 418 20.23 23.11 -1.26
C VAL A 418 21.07 22.40 -0.20
N SER A 419 21.06 21.07 -0.15
CA SER A 419 21.90 20.30 0.79
C SER A 419 23.39 20.51 0.53
N ALA A 420 23.83 20.59 -0.72
CA ALA A 420 25.20 20.88 -1.08
C ALA A 420 25.63 22.30 -0.70
N ALA A 421 24.72 23.28 -0.75
CA ALA A 421 24.98 24.66 -0.37
C ALA A 421 24.98 24.90 1.15
N GLY A 422 24.21 24.10 1.91
CA GLY A 422 24.11 24.21 3.37
C GLY A 422 25.22 23.48 4.15
N GLY A 423 26.03 22.66 3.47
CA GLY A 423 27.16 21.91 4.04
C GLY A 423 28.50 22.66 3.99
N GLN A 424 28.51 23.91 3.58
CA GLN A 424 29.64 24.84 3.65
C GLN A 424 29.40 25.81 4.82
#